data_1a54573b6e446ab8997f2b193c69e3b0
#
_entry.id   1a54573b6e446ab8997f2b193c69e3b0
#
_cell.length_a   1.000
_cell.length_b   1.000
_cell.length_c   1.000
_cell.angle_alpha   90.00
_cell.angle_beta   90.00
_cell.angle_gamma   90.00
#
_symmetry.space_group_name_H-M   'P 1'
#
loop_
_entity.id
_entity.type
_entity.pdbx_description
1 polymer ?
#
loop_
_entity_poly.entity_id
_entity_poly.type
_entity_poly.pdbx_seq_one_letter_code
_entity_poly.pdbx_strand_id
1 'polypeptide(L)'
;MIEYLSLQKINALHEQEIVEAVEKVVRSGWYLHRQATERFERHYADFIGTRHCIGCGNGLDALTLIFRAYKELGVLHDGDEILVPANTFV
;
A
#
# COMPACT_ATOMS: atom_id res chain seq x y z
N MET A 1 5.18 -9.80 31.01
CA MET A 1 5.88 -8.86 30.09
C MET A 1 4.81 -8.00 29.41
N ILE A 2 4.98 -6.70 29.36
CA ILE A 2 4.06 -5.81 28.64
C ILE A 2 4.45 -5.89 27.16
N GLU A 3 3.53 -6.35 26.33
CA GLU A 3 3.70 -6.45 24.89
C GLU A 3 3.55 -5.06 24.25
N TYR A 4 4.54 -4.61 23.50
CA TYR A 4 4.50 -3.31 22.83
C TYR A 4 3.40 -3.22 21.78
N LEU A 5 3.24 -4.27 20.97
CA LEU A 5 2.23 -4.37 19.93
C LEU A 5 1.83 -5.83 19.74
N SER A 6 0.53 -6.11 19.73
CA SER A 6 -0.01 -7.41 19.37
C SER A 6 -0.86 -7.33 18.13
N LEU A 7 -0.34 -7.78 17.00
CA LEU A 7 -1.10 -7.88 15.76
C LEU A 7 -2.29 -8.81 15.89
N GLN A 8 -2.18 -9.87 16.71
CA GLN A 8 -3.29 -10.78 17.00
C GLN A 8 -4.48 -10.03 17.62
N LYS A 9 -4.22 -9.18 18.63
CA LYS A 9 -5.29 -8.40 19.28
C LYS A 9 -5.92 -7.37 18.36
N ILE A 10 -5.11 -6.75 17.50
CA ILE A 10 -5.60 -5.79 16.52
C ILE A 10 -6.48 -6.50 15.49
N ASN A 11 -6.01 -7.62 14.94
CA ASN A 11 -6.75 -8.38 13.94
C ASN A 11 -8.06 -8.96 14.51
N ALA A 12 -8.06 -9.36 15.78
CA ALA A 12 -9.26 -9.88 16.43
C ALA A 12 -10.45 -8.90 16.47
N LEU A 13 -10.19 -7.59 16.34
CA LEU A 13 -11.25 -6.59 16.26
C LEU A 13 -12.07 -6.70 14.95
N HIS A 14 -11.50 -7.26 13.90
CA HIS A 14 -12.08 -7.40 12.57
C HIS A 14 -11.88 -8.79 11.98
N GLU A 15 -11.64 -9.82 12.82
CA GLU A 15 -11.22 -11.15 12.39
C GLU A 15 -12.16 -11.76 11.35
N GLN A 16 -13.46 -11.71 11.62
CA GLN A 16 -14.46 -12.29 10.71
C GLN A 16 -14.42 -11.62 9.34
N GLU A 17 -14.42 -10.30 9.29
CA GLU A 17 -14.39 -9.55 8.03
C GLU A 17 -13.11 -9.82 7.22
N ILE A 18 -11.96 -9.91 7.93
CA ILE A 18 -10.67 -10.21 7.32
C ILE A 18 -10.67 -11.62 6.71
N VAL A 19 -11.11 -12.62 7.49
CA VAL A 19 -11.15 -14.02 7.05
C VAL A 19 -12.07 -14.19 5.85
N GLU A 20 -13.28 -13.62 5.90
CA GLU A 20 -14.23 -13.68 4.76
C GLU A 20 -13.67 -13.03 3.51
N ALA A 21 -12.99 -11.89 3.64
CA ALA A 21 -12.37 -11.20 2.50
C ALA A 21 -11.24 -12.03 1.87
N VAL A 22 -10.37 -12.62 2.70
CA VAL A 22 -9.27 -13.50 2.25
C VAL A 22 -9.83 -14.75 1.59
N GLU A 23 -10.79 -15.43 2.21
CA GLU A 23 -11.42 -16.64 1.69
C GLU A 23 -12.05 -16.39 0.31
N LYS A 24 -12.74 -15.27 0.14
CA LYS A 24 -13.34 -14.89 -1.13
C LYS A 24 -12.29 -14.75 -2.25
N VAL A 25 -11.14 -14.13 -1.95
CA VAL A 25 -10.05 -14.01 -2.91
C VAL A 25 -9.45 -15.38 -3.24
N VAL A 26 -9.17 -16.20 -2.22
CA VAL A 26 -8.60 -17.55 -2.41
C VAL A 26 -9.53 -18.42 -3.27
N ARG A 27 -10.82 -18.43 -2.97
CA ARG A 27 -11.82 -19.21 -3.74
C ARG A 27 -11.98 -18.73 -5.18
N SER A 28 -11.73 -17.43 -5.43
CA SER A 28 -11.83 -16.88 -6.79
C SER A 28 -10.71 -17.37 -7.72
N GLY A 29 -9.55 -17.76 -7.17
CA GLY A 29 -8.34 -18.10 -7.94
C GLY A 29 -7.68 -16.90 -8.63
N TRP A 30 -8.15 -15.68 -8.40
CA TRP A 30 -7.64 -14.47 -9.03
C TRP A 30 -6.95 -13.56 -8.00
N TYR A 31 -5.62 -13.51 -8.03
CA TYR A 31 -4.82 -12.89 -6.97
C TYR A 31 -4.25 -11.51 -7.34
N LEU A 32 -3.96 -11.25 -8.62
CA LEU A 32 -3.29 -10.02 -9.06
C LEU A 32 -4.18 -9.19 -9.98
N HIS A 33 -4.16 -7.87 -9.80
CA HIS A 33 -4.81 -6.87 -10.66
C HIS A 33 -6.26 -7.23 -11.03
N ARG A 34 -7.07 -7.61 -10.04
CA ARG A 34 -8.48 -7.98 -10.24
C ARG A 34 -9.38 -7.26 -9.22
N GLN A 35 -10.63 -7.60 -9.21
CA GLN A 35 -11.70 -6.91 -8.47
C GLN A 35 -11.34 -6.49 -7.03
N ALA A 36 -10.60 -7.32 -6.29
CA ALA A 36 -10.20 -7.00 -4.92
C ALA A 36 -9.20 -5.84 -4.89
N THR A 37 -8.17 -5.87 -5.75
CA THR A 37 -7.18 -4.81 -5.90
C THR A 37 -7.82 -3.52 -6.40
N GLU A 38 -8.60 -3.58 -7.48
CA GLU A 38 -9.28 -2.42 -8.04
C GLU A 38 -10.24 -1.76 -7.04
N ARG A 39 -10.95 -2.57 -6.26
CA ARG A 39 -11.84 -2.07 -5.20
C ARG A 39 -11.03 -1.40 -4.09
N PHE A 40 -9.93 -1.99 -3.66
CA PHE A 40 -9.05 -1.40 -2.67
C PHE A 40 -8.49 -0.05 -3.16
N GLU A 41 -7.94 -0.01 -4.37
CA GLU A 41 -7.38 1.21 -4.95
C GLU A 41 -8.41 2.34 -5.01
N ARG A 42 -9.64 2.04 -5.41
CA ARG A 42 -10.73 3.01 -5.43
C ARG A 42 -11.08 3.52 -4.04
N HIS A 43 -11.33 2.61 -3.09
CA HIS A 43 -11.70 3.01 -1.73
C HIS A 43 -10.57 3.76 -1.03
N TYR A 44 -9.32 3.37 -1.26
CA TYR A 44 -8.18 4.05 -0.67
C TYR A 44 -7.96 5.45 -1.27
N ALA A 45 -8.13 5.60 -2.57
CA ALA A 45 -8.10 6.90 -3.22
C ALA A 45 -9.19 7.84 -2.65
N ASP A 46 -10.42 7.33 -2.52
CA ASP A 46 -11.54 8.08 -1.93
C ASP A 46 -11.26 8.47 -0.47
N PHE A 47 -10.74 7.54 0.32
CA PHE A 47 -10.41 7.77 1.73
C PHE A 47 -9.33 8.85 1.93
N ILE A 48 -8.29 8.82 1.10
CA ILE A 48 -7.19 9.80 1.15
C ILE A 48 -7.58 11.13 0.47
N GLY A 49 -8.58 11.13 -0.41
CA GLY A 49 -8.98 12.29 -1.19
C GLY A 49 -8.11 12.53 -2.42
N THR A 50 -7.48 11.48 -2.95
CA THR A 50 -6.71 11.53 -4.19
C THR A 50 -7.54 11.06 -5.38
N ARG A 51 -7.15 11.44 -6.60
CA ARG A 51 -7.83 10.99 -7.81
C ARG A 51 -7.59 9.52 -8.11
N HIS A 52 -6.41 9.03 -7.80
CA HIS A 52 -5.97 7.67 -8.11
C HIS A 52 -5.18 7.07 -6.94
N CYS A 53 -5.26 5.76 -6.81
CA CYS A 53 -4.38 4.92 -6.01
C CYS A 53 -3.89 3.78 -6.90
N ILE A 54 -2.61 3.49 -6.87
CA ILE A 54 -1.99 2.44 -7.68
C ILE A 54 -1.30 1.47 -6.73
N GLY A 55 -1.74 0.22 -6.73
CA GLY A 55 -1.13 -0.85 -5.95
C GLY A 55 0.25 -1.21 -6.50
N CYS A 56 1.20 -1.46 -5.59
CA CYS A 56 2.55 -1.91 -5.90
C CYS A 56 2.98 -3.00 -4.91
N GLY A 57 4.12 -3.64 -5.16
CA GLY A 57 4.55 -4.78 -4.37
C GLY A 57 4.93 -4.45 -2.92
N ASN A 58 5.54 -3.29 -2.70
CA ASN A 58 6.02 -2.86 -1.40
C ASN A 58 6.34 -1.35 -1.41
N GLY A 59 6.74 -0.81 -0.24
CA GLY A 59 7.05 0.61 -0.09
C GLY A 59 8.28 1.07 -0.89
N LEU A 60 9.28 0.22 -1.07
CA LEU A 60 10.45 0.54 -1.90
C LEU A 60 10.07 0.69 -3.37
N ASP A 61 9.25 -0.22 -3.89
CA ASP A 61 8.71 -0.13 -5.24
C ASP A 61 7.87 1.14 -5.42
N ALA A 62 7.05 1.47 -4.41
CA ALA A 62 6.26 2.70 -4.40
C ALA A 62 7.15 3.95 -4.54
N LEU A 63 8.19 4.07 -3.73
CA LEU A 63 9.14 5.19 -3.81
C LEU A 63 9.86 5.24 -5.16
N THR A 64 10.32 4.10 -5.65
CA THR A 64 10.98 3.98 -6.95
C THR A 64 10.07 4.46 -8.09
N LEU A 65 8.81 4.04 -8.08
CA LEU A 65 7.83 4.45 -9.09
C LEU A 65 7.49 5.94 -8.99
N ILE A 66 7.38 6.49 -7.78
CA ILE A 66 7.14 7.93 -7.57
C ILE A 66 8.29 8.76 -8.14
N PHE A 67 9.54 8.42 -7.82
CA PHE A 67 10.70 9.15 -8.33
C PHE A 67 10.83 9.02 -9.85
N ARG A 68 10.56 7.84 -10.38
CA ARG A 68 10.54 7.65 -11.83
C ARG A 68 9.47 8.50 -12.50
N ALA A 69 8.27 8.55 -11.95
CA ALA A 69 7.20 9.39 -12.47
C ALA A 69 7.56 10.88 -12.43
N TYR A 70 8.17 11.36 -11.35
CA TYR A 70 8.62 12.74 -11.26
C TYR A 70 9.73 13.08 -12.30
N LYS A 71 10.63 12.14 -12.59
CA LYS A 71 11.62 12.32 -13.66
C LYS A 71 10.95 12.39 -15.04
N GLU A 72 10.02 11.52 -15.34
CA GLU A 72 9.27 11.54 -16.60
C GLU A 72 8.43 12.82 -16.79
N LEU A 73 7.91 13.36 -15.68
CA LEU A 73 7.17 14.63 -15.69
C LEU A 73 8.06 15.87 -15.71
N GLY A 74 9.38 15.72 -15.64
CA GLY A 74 10.32 16.84 -15.58
C GLY A 74 10.28 17.63 -14.27
N VAL A 75 9.76 17.04 -13.20
CA VAL A 75 9.72 17.63 -11.85
C VAL A 75 11.02 17.35 -11.10
N LEU A 76 11.64 16.21 -11.37
CA LEU A 76 12.88 15.76 -10.75
C LEU A 76 13.94 15.52 -11.83
N HIS A 77 15.17 15.99 -11.61
CA HIS A 77 16.28 15.88 -12.54
C HIS A 77 17.47 15.14 -11.91
N ASP A 78 18.40 14.69 -12.71
CA ASP A 78 19.63 14.08 -12.21
C ASP A 78 20.46 15.11 -11.46
N GLY A 79 20.85 14.77 -10.23
CA GLY A 79 21.58 15.65 -9.33
C GLY A 79 20.72 16.42 -8.32
N ASP A 80 19.38 16.33 -8.44
CA ASP A 80 18.49 16.91 -7.42
C ASP A 80 18.62 16.18 -6.07
N GLU A 81 18.45 16.93 -5.01
CA GLU A 81 18.54 16.43 -3.63
C GLU A 81 17.15 16.05 -3.11
N ILE A 82 17.10 14.99 -2.31
CA ILE A 82 15.88 14.50 -1.65
C ILE A 82 16.11 14.44 -0.15
N LEU A 83 15.24 15.11 0.60
CA LEU A 83 15.26 15.05 2.06
C LEU A 83 14.51 13.82 2.56
N VAL A 84 15.18 13.00 3.34
CA VAL A 84 14.60 11.80 3.95
C VAL A 84 14.82 11.78 5.45
N PRO A 85 13.92 11.19 6.26
CA PRO A 85 14.14 10.99 7.68
C PRO A 85 15.34 10.07 7.92
N ALA A 86 16.19 10.39 8.91
CA ALA A 86 17.32 9.53 9.29
C ALA A 86 16.85 8.29 10.08
N ASN A 87 15.68 8.35 10.72
CA ASN A 87 15.09 7.26 11.49
C ASN A 87 13.89 6.69 10.73
N THR A 88 14.14 5.73 9.86
CA THR A 88 13.14 5.07 9.03
C THR A 88 13.53 3.61 8.84
N PHE A 89 12.68 2.86 8.14
CA PHE A 89 12.97 1.49 7.75
C PHE A 89 14.17 1.43 6.79
N VAL A 90 15.05 0.44 6.99
CA VAL A 90 16.25 0.18 6.16
C VAL A 90 15.93 -0.62 4.91
#